data_61211edcda2d686940b0f70fcd797899
#
_entry.id   61211edcda2d686940b0f70fcd797899
#
_cell.length_a   1.000
_cell.length_b   1.000
_cell.length_c   1.000
_cell.angle_alpha   90.00
_cell.angle_beta   90.00
_cell.angle_gamma   90.00
#
_symmetry.space_group_name_H-M   'P 1'
#
loop_
_entity.id
_entity.type
_entity.pdbx_description
1 polymer ?
#
loop_
_entity_poly.entity_id
_entity_poly.type
_entity_poly.pdbx_seq_one_letter_code
_entity_poly.pdbx_strand_id
1 'polypeptide(L)'
;MTYKNIVFDLDDTLYDQQLPFKRSVEKCFPTIDIQQIDNIYKRFRYWSNVAFPKYTKKLISIEQLRIFRCQKTMEEFGIDSISRTEALDFQADYELDQITMIPEIHQLLLALHKNRIPIGILTNGPVDLQSRKLQNIGAYQYFEKQNIIISSPLTEELQKIA
;
A
#
# COMPACT_ATOMS: atom_id res chain seq x y z
N MET A 1 8.34 -1.94 31.12
CA MET A 1 6.96 -1.76 30.62
C MET A 1 6.50 -3.09 30.03
N THR A 2 5.35 -3.60 30.47
CA THR A 2 4.81 -4.85 29.92
C THR A 2 3.72 -4.48 28.91
N TYR A 3 4.00 -4.61 27.62
CA TYR A 3 2.99 -4.43 26.59
C TYR A 3 2.00 -5.60 26.63
N LYS A 4 0.70 -5.30 26.64
CA LYS A 4 -0.34 -6.33 26.67
C LYS A 4 -0.66 -6.88 25.28
N ASN A 5 -0.51 -6.05 24.24
CA ASN A 5 -0.78 -6.39 22.84
C ASN A 5 -0.08 -5.36 21.93
N ILE A 6 0.18 -5.77 20.70
CA ILE A 6 0.80 -4.91 19.67
C ILE A 6 -0.07 -4.98 18.43
N VAL A 7 -0.37 -3.82 17.85
CA VAL A 7 -1.08 -3.70 16.58
C VAL A 7 -0.15 -3.11 15.53
N PHE A 8 -0.07 -3.78 14.39
CA PHE A 8 0.74 -3.37 13.25
C PHE A 8 -0.15 -2.75 12.17
N ASP A 9 0.37 -1.74 11.48
CA ASP A 9 -0.12 -1.40 10.15
C ASP A 9 0.45 -2.40 9.13
N LEU A 10 -0.09 -2.43 7.92
CA LEU A 10 0.36 -3.31 6.85
C LEU A 10 1.34 -2.60 5.92
N ASP A 11 0.89 -1.52 5.30
CA ASP A 11 1.61 -0.82 4.24
C ASP A 11 2.81 -0.03 4.80
N ASP A 12 4.01 -0.20 4.20
CA ASP A 12 5.28 0.38 4.68
C ASP A 12 5.63 0.02 6.15
N THR A 13 5.00 -1.03 6.68
CA THR A 13 5.26 -1.56 8.04
C THR A 13 5.66 -3.02 7.98
N LEU A 14 4.84 -3.89 7.39
CA LEU A 14 5.17 -5.32 7.27
C LEU A 14 5.94 -5.63 5.98
N TYR A 15 5.82 -4.81 4.96
CA TYR A 15 6.53 -4.90 3.69
C TYR A 15 6.83 -3.51 3.14
N ASP A 16 7.82 -3.42 2.26
CA ASP A 16 8.22 -2.18 1.59
C ASP A 16 7.35 -1.95 0.35
N GLN A 17 6.53 -0.91 0.33
CA GLN A 17 5.70 -0.53 -0.82
C GLN A 17 6.51 0.07 -1.97
N GLN A 18 7.69 0.61 -1.69
CA GLN A 18 8.50 1.26 -2.72
C GLN A 18 9.14 0.25 -3.66
N LEU A 19 9.45 -0.96 -3.18
CA LEU A 19 10.09 -1.98 -4.01
C LEU A 19 9.24 -2.41 -5.21
N PRO A 20 7.97 -2.84 -5.04
CA PRO A 20 7.10 -3.11 -6.19
C PRO A 20 6.87 -1.87 -7.07
N PHE A 21 6.73 -0.69 -6.48
CA PHE A 21 6.62 0.56 -7.21
C PHE A 21 7.83 0.80 -8.13
N LYS A 22 9.05 0.66 -7.58
CA LYS A 22 10.28 0.82 -8.35
C LYS A 22 10.32 -0.11 -9.56
N ARG A 23 10.03 -1.40 -9.38
CA ARG A 23 10.01 -2.40 -10.46
C ARG A 23 9.02 -2.04 -11.55
N SER A 24 7.83 -1.60 -11.17
CA SER A 24 6.80 -1.18 -12.14
C SER A 24 7.20 0.09 -12.88
N VAL A 25 7.87 1.05 -12.22
CA VAL A 25 8.42 2.24 -12.88
C VAL A 25 9.49 1.85 -13.90
N GLU A 26 10.46 1.00 -13.53
CA GLU A 26 11.51 0.52 -14.43
C GLU A 26 10.94 -0.19 -15.67
N LYS A 27 9.86 -0.95 -15.48
CA LYS A 27 9.23 -1.70 -16.57
C LYS A 27 8.36 -0.83 -17.48
N CYS A 28 7.50 -0.01 -16.90
CA CYS A 28 6.50 0.76 -17.65
C CYS A 28 7.03 2.09 -18.18
N PHE A 29 8.04 2.66 -17.53
CA PHE A 29 8.63 3.97 -17.85
C PHE A 29 10.16 3.91 -17.95
N PRO A 30 10.73 3.13 -18.87
CA PRO A 30 12.17 2.84 -18.92
C PRO A 30 13.05 4.07 -19.21
N THR A 31 12.47 5.18 -19.65
CA THR A 31 13.19 6.44 -19.91
C THR A 31 13.36 7.31 -18.67
N ILE A 32 12.69 6.97 -17.57
CA ILE A 32 12.76 7.74 -16.33
C ILE A 32 14.11 7.49 -15.63
N ASP A 33 14.67 8.53 -15.02
CA ASP A 33 15.88 8.38 -14.21
C ASP A 33 15.55 7.66 -12.90
N ILE A 34 15.83 6.37 -12.85
CA ILE A 34 15.51 5.50 -11.70
C ILE A 34 16.30 5.88 -10.43
N GLN A 35 17.37 6.67 -10.53
CA GLN A 35 18.07 7.18 -9.35
C GLN A 35 17.21 8.16 -8.56
N GLN A 36 16.17 8.72 -9.18
CA GLN A 36 15.21 9.59 -8.53
C GLN A 36 14.01 8.85 -7.92
N ILE A 37 14.07 7.52 -7.82
CA ILE A 37 12.92 6.69 -7.41
C ILE A 37 12.30 7.14 -6.07
N ASP A 38 13.10 7.56 -5.10
CA ASP A 38 12.62 8.07 -3.82
C ASP A 38 11.76 9.33 -3.98
N ASN A 39 12.19 10.24 -4.87
CA ASN A 39 11.44 11.45 -5.17
C ASN A 39 10.18 11.15 -5.96
N ILE A 40 10.28 10.24 -6.95
CA ILE A 40 9.12 9.79 -7.75
C ILE A 40 8.08 9.17 -6.84
N TYR A 41 8.49 8.28 -5.92
CA TYR A 41 7.59 7.64 -4.98
C TYR A 41 6.94 8.64 -4.01
N LYS A 42 7.71 9.59 -3.47
CA LYS A 42 7.16 10.67 -2.63
C LYS A 42 6.11 11.49 -3.36
N ARG A 43 6.34 11.83 -4.65
CA ARG A 43 5.38 12.57 -5.47
C ARG A 43 4.14 11.73 -5.78
N PHE A 44 4.32 10.44 -6.06
CA PHE A 44 3.22 9.51 -6.26
C PHE A 44 2.30 9.41 -5.02
N ARG A 45 2.89 9.33 -3.83
CA ARG A 45 2.15 9.35 -2.56
C ARG A 45 1.46 10.70 -2.33
N TYR A 46 2.14 11.80 -2.63
CA TYR A 46 1.56 13.14 -2.56
C TYR A 46 0.30 13.27 -3.43
N TRP A 47 0.36 12.90 -4.70
CA TRP A 47 -0.78 12.98 -5.60
C TRP A 47 -1.90 12.01 -5.21
N SER A 48 -1.57 10.87 -4.61
CA SER A 48 -2.57 10.00 -3.99
C SER A 48 -3.33 10.73 -2.89
N ASN A 49 -2.61 11.40 -1.99
CA ASN A 49 -3.22 12.14 -0.87
C ASN A 49 -4.04 13.34 -1.34
N VAL A 50 -3.65 14.01 -2.41
CA VAL A 50 -4.44 15.10 -3.04
C VAL A 50 -5.78 14.61 -3.58
N ALA A 51 -5.79 13.42 -4.20
CA ALA A 51 -7.01 12.86 -4.79
C ALA A 51 -7.89 12.09 -3.78
N PHE A 52 -7.30 11.57 -2.71
CA PHE A 52 -7.98 10.70 -1.74
C PHE A 52 -9.25 11.30 -1.12
N PRO A 53 -9.31 12.60 -0.72
CA PRO A 53 -10.55 13.20 -0.21
C PRO A 53 -11.70 13.22 -1.22
N LYS A 54 -11.40 13.30 -2.52
CA LYS A 54 -12.42 13.21 -3.58
C LYS A 54 -12.94 11.79 -3.73
N TYR A 55 -12.06 10.81 -3.61
CA TYR A 55 -12.43 9.40 -3.64
C TYR A 55 -13.31 9.03 -2.43
N THR A 56 -12.93 9.41 -1.22
CA THR A 56 -13.71 9.11 0.00
C THR A 56 -15.09 9.75 -0.03
N LYS A 57 -15.22 10.94 -0.64
CA LYS A 57 -16.51 11.61 -0.89
C LYS A 57 -17.29 11.05 -2.09
N LYS A 58 -16.80 9.97 -2.72
CA LYS A 58 -17.40 9.35 -3.91
C LYS A 58 -17.52 10.28 -5.13
N LEU A 59 -16.72 11.35 -5.18
CA LEU A 59 -16.68 12.28 -6.31
C LEU A 59 -15.87 11.76 -7.50
N ILE A 60 -14.95 10.84 -7.23
CA ILE A 60 -14.18 10.13 -8.25
C ILE A 60 -14.11 8.64 -7.90
N SER A 61 -13.94 7.79 -8.90
CA SER A 61 -13.69 6.36 -8.69
C SER A 61 -12.24 6.11 -8.25
N ILE A 62 -11.97 4.92 -7.70
CA ILE A 62 -10.59 4.48 -7.38
C ILE A 62 -9.72 4.44 -8.65
N GLU A 63 -10.28 4.06 -9.78
CA GLU A 63 -9.60 4.04 -11.07
C GLU A 63 -9.18 5.46 -11.49
N GLN A 64 -10.09 6.44 -11.39
CA GLN A 64 -9.78 7.84 -11.68
C GLN A 64 -8.67 8.40 -10.77
N LEU A 65 -8.66 8.03 -9.49
CA LEU A 65 -7.57 8.37 -8.57
C LEU A 65 -6.24 7.78 -9.04
N ARG A 66 -6.23 6.50 -9.41
CA ARG A 66 -5.04 5.77 -9.87
C ARG A 66 -4.44 6.37 -11.14
N ILE A 67 -5.28 6.69 -12.12
CA ILE A 67 -4.88 7.36 -13.36
C ILE A 67 -4.29 8.73 -13.04
N PHE A 68 -5.02 9.54 -12.28
CA PHE A 68 -4.62 10.90 -11.92
C PHE A 68 -3.24 10.93 -11.23
N ARG A 69 -3.03 10.10 -10.22
CA ARG A 69 -1.75 10.10 -9.49
C ARG A 69 -0.58 9.65 -10.37
N CYS A 70 -0.80 8.67 -11.25
CA CYS A 70 0.22 8.20 -12.19
C CYS A 70 0.59 9.32 -13.16
N GLN A 71 -0.38 9.88 -13.87
CA GLN A 71 -0.18 10.95 -14.84
C GLN A 71 0.53 12.16 -14.22
N LYS A 72 0.05 12.63 -13.08
CA LYS A 72 0.63 13.80 -12.39
C LYS A 72 2.05 13.55 -11.88
N THR A 73 2.32 12.35 -11.41
CA THR A 73 3.68 12.01 -10.98
C THR A 73 4.64 11.98 -12.17
N MET A 74 4.30 11.26 -13.22
CA MET A 74 5.20 11.05 -14.34
C MET A 74 5.43 12.35 -15.14
N GLU A 75 4.42 13.21 -15.24
CA GLU A 75 4.54 14.56 -15.82
C GLU A 75 5.65 15.39 -15.12
N GLU A 76 5.76 15.34 -13.80
CA GLU A 76 6.81 16.03 -13.03
C GLU A 76 8.22 15.51 -13.31
N PHE A 77 8.34 14.27 -13.81
CA PHE A 77 9.62 13.64 -14.14
C PHE A 77 9.87 13.52 -15.65
N GLY A 78 9.18 14.34 -16.45
CA GLY A 78 9.46 14.52 -17.87
C GLY A 78 8.81 13.46 -18.78
N ILE A 79 7.82 12.73 -18.30
CA ILE A 79 7.00 11.84 -19.13
C ILE A 79 5.64 12.50 -19.32
N ASP A 80 5.52 13.22 -20.42
CA ASP A 80 4.29 13.90 -20.79
C ASP A 80 3.29 12.95 -21.46
N SER A 81 2.01 13.28 -21.33
CA SER A 81 0.92 12.64 -22.09
C SER A 81 0.72 11.13 -21.87
N ILE A 82 0.91 10.66 -20.61
CA ILE A 82 0.56 9.29 -20.28
C ILE A 82 -0.94 9.06 -20.52
N SER A 83 -1.24 8.10 -21.38
CA SER A 83 -2.62 7.69 -21.66
C SER A 83 -3.27 7.02 -20.45
N ARG A 84 -4.62 6.95 -20.48
CA ARG A 84 -5.37 6.17 -19.50
C ARG A 84 -4.91 4.72 -19.44
N THR A 85 -4.66 4.09 -20.58
CA THR A 85 -4.23 2.68 -20.67
C THR A 85 -2.88 2.48 -20.01
N GLU A 86 -1.88 3.29 -20.34
CA GLU A 86 -0.54 3.20 -19.72
C GLU A 86 -0.58 3.38 -18.20
N ALA A 87 -1.40 4.31 -17.70
CA ALA A 87 -1.55 4.51 -16.27
C ALA A 87 -2.22 3.30 -15.57
N LEU A 88 -3.16 2.63 -16.25
CA LEU A 88 -3.82 1.43 -15.72
C LEU A 88 -2.90 0.21 -15.82
N ASP A 89 -2.13 0.06 -16.87
CA ASP A 89 -1.13 -1.01 -17.03
C ASP A 89 -0.05 -0.91 -15.96
N PHE A 90 0.46 0.30 -15.71
CA PHE A 90 1.36 0.56 -14.59
C PHE A 90 0.73 0.17 -13.23
N GLN A 91 -0.52 0.56 -13.01
CA GLN A 91 -1.20 0.23 -11.77
C GLN A 91 -1.42 -1.28 -11.59
N ALA A 92 -1.78 -1.97 -12.68
CA ALA A 92 -1.96 -3.42 -12.66
C ALA A 92 -0.64 -4.15 -12.36
N ASP A 93 0.46 -3.70 -12.97
CA ASP A 93 1.80 -4.25 -12.72
C ASP A 93 2.23 -4.02 -11.27
N TYR A 94 2.04 -2.79 -10.75
CA TYR A 94 2.36 -2.43 -9.38
C TYR A 94 1.56 -3.25 -8.34
N GLU A 95 0.30 -3.62 -8.64
CA GLU A 95 -0.53 -4.44 -7.75
C GLU A 95 -0.23 -5.95 -7.84
N LEU A 96 0.28 -6.41 -8.97
CA LEU A 96 0.59 -7.82 -9.22
C LEU A 96 1.98 -8.22 -8.74
N ASP A 97 2.87 -7.24 -8.48
CA ASP A 97 4.22 -7.57 -8.05
C ASP A 97 4.22 -8.35 -6.73
N GLN A 98 5.11 -9.33 -6.65
CA GLN A 98 5.27 -10.13 -5.44
C GLN A 98 5.92 -9.29 -4.36
N ILE A 99 5.15 -9.02 -3.32
CA ILE A 99 5.64 -8.39 -2.10
C ILE A 99 6.08 -9.45 -1.11
N THR A 100 7.12 -9.14 -0.34
CA THR A 100 7.64 -10.02 0.70
C THR A 100 7.72 -9.27 2.02
N MET A 101 7.52 -9.99 3.11
CA MET A 101 7.69 -9.42 4.44
C MET A 101 9.14 -8.96 4.66
N ILE A 102 9.30 -7.81 5.30
CA ILE A 102 10.62 -7.28 5.70
C ILE A 102 11.27 -8.30 6.65
N PRO A 103 12.53 -8.74 6.38
CA PRO A 103 13.19 -9.78 7.17
C PRO A 103 13.25 -9.49 8.67
N GLU A 104 13.49 -8.25 9.07
CA GLU A 104 13.55 -7.79 10.46
C GLU A 104 12.18 -7.90 11.14
N ILE A 105 11.11 -7.58 10.40
CA ILE A 105 9.73 -7.74 10.88
C ILE A 105 9.41 -9.22 11.07
N HIS A 106 9.81 -10.07 10.12
CA HIS A 106 9.66 -11.52 10.27
C HIS A 106 10.29 -12.04 11.57
N GLN A 107 11.54 -11.63 11.88
CA GLN A 107 12.23 -12.00 13.11
C GLN A 107 11.49 -11.47 14.36
N LEU A 108 11.00 -10.22 14.29
CA LEU A 108 10.23 -9.63 15.37
C LEU A 108 8.93 -10.44 15.64
N LEU A 109 8.18 -10.78 14.59
CA LEU A 109 6.94 -11.55 14.74
C LEU A 109 7.19 -12.93 15.33
N LEU A 110 8.29 -13.62 14.94
CA LEU A 110 8.71 -14.88 15.56
C LEU A 110 9.00 -14.73 17.05
N ALA A 111 9.71 -13.65 17.43
CA ALA A 111 10.02 -13.38 18.83
C ALA A 111 8.75 -13.07 19.65
N LEU A 112 7.81 -12.30 19.11
CA LEU A 112 6.54 -11.98 19.75
C LEU A 112 5.69 -13.23 19.95
N HIS A 113 5.61 -14.07 18.92
CA HIS A 113 4.88 -15.34 18.98
C HIS A 113 5.47 -16.29 20.04
N LYS A 114 6.81 -16.44 20.07
CA LYS A 114 7.51 -17.25 21.09
C LYS A 114 7.23 -16.77 22.51
N ASN A 115 7.11 -15.46 22.72
CA ASN A 115 6.83 -14.86 24.02
C ASN A 115 5.32 -14.73 24.32
N ARG A 116 4.45 -15.28 23.45
CA ARG A 116 2.98 -15.26 23.60
C ARG A 116 2.42 -13.85 23.75
N ILE A 117 3.02 -12.87 23.10
CA ILE A 117 2.51 -11.50 23.06
C ILE A 117 1.42 -11.44 22.00
N PRO A 118 0.18 -11.07 22.35
CA PRO A 118 -0.90 -10.94 21.38
C PRO A 118 -0.57 -9.86 20.35
N ILE A 119 -0.78 -10.18 19.07
CA ILE A 119 -0.52 -9.27 17.95
C ILE A 119 -1.75 -9.17 17.06
N GLY A 120 -1.93 -8.01 16.43
CA GLY A 120 -3.01 -7.75 15.48
C GLY A 120 -2.56 -6.85 14.35
N ILE A 121 -3.41 -6.72 13.34
CA ILE A 121 -3.23 -5.82 12.20
C ILE A 121 -4.43 -4.88 12.13
N LEU A 122 -4.15 -3.60 11.89
CA LEU A 122 -5.13 -2.59 11.52
C LEU A 122 -4.62 -1.88 10.27
N THR A 123 -5.33 -2.04 9.16
CA THR A 123 -4.95 -1.45 7.89
C THR A 123 -6.13 -0.82 7.16
N ASN A 124 -5.88 0.19 6.33
CA ASN A 124 -6.88 0.88 5.53
C ASN A 124 -6.79 0.46 4.06
N GLY A 125 -7.92 0.25 3.41
CA GLY A 125 -7.97 0.02 1.97
C GLY A 125 -9.08 -0.91 1.52
N PRO A 126 -9.16 -1.19 0.20
CA PRO A 126 -10.07 -2.19 -0.33
C PRO A 126 -9.77 -3.57 0.27
N VAL A 127 -10.81 -4.23 0.79
CA VAL A 127 -10.68 -5.51 1.52
C VAL A 127 -9.94 -6.56 0.68
N ASP A 128 -10.32 -6.71 -0.60
CA ASP A 128 -9.71 -7.72 -1.49
C ASP A 128 -8.22 -7.47 -1.72
N LEU A 129 -7.83 -6.19 -1.86
CA LEU A 129 -6.45 -5.80 -2.07
C LEU A 129 -5.61 -6.07 -0.82
N GLN A 130 -6.07 -5.63 0.34
CA GLN A 130 -5.34 -5.83 1.60
C GLN A 130 -5.26 -7.31 1.97
N SER A 131 -6.33 -8.09 1.73
CA SER A 131 -6.32 -9.53 1.96
C SER A 131 -5.30 -10.26 1.08
N ARG A 132 -5.16 -9.88 -0.21
CA ARG A 132 -4.12 -10.41 -1.10
C ARG A 132 -2.72 -10.08 -0.63
N LYS A 133 -2.49 -8.84 -0.18
CA LYS A 133 -1.19 -8.44 0.38
C LYS A 133 -0.83 -9.27 1.60
N LEU A 134 -1.75 -9.43 2.56
CA LEU A 134 -1.56 -10.26 3.75
C LEU A 134 -1.22 -11.71 3.39
N GLN A 135 -1.88 -12.25 2.38
CA GLN A 135 -1.58 -13.60 1.89
C GLN A 135 -0.19 -13.69 1.26
N ASN A 136 0.18 -12.72 0.41
CA ASN A 136 1.46 -12.71 -0.29
C ASN A 136 2.65 -12.61 0.67
N ILE A 137 2.54 -11.80 1.73
CA ILE A 137 3.61 -11.69 2.75
C ILE A 137 3.57 -12.81 3.80
N GLY A 138 2.63 -13.75 3.70
CA GLY A 138 2.49 -14.85 4.66
C GLY A 138 2.02 -14.42 6.06
N ALA A 139 1.32 -13.29 6.19
CA ALA A 139 0.91 -12.73 7.48
C ALA A 139 0.01 -13.67 8.30
N TYR A 140 -0.81 -14.48 7.64
CA TYR A 140 -1.72 -15.42 8.32
C TYR A 140 -1.02 -16.54 9.09
N GLN A 141 0.31 -16.67 8.99
CA GLN A 141 1.10 -17.58 9.82
C GLN A 141 1.32 -17.02 11.24
N TYR A 142 1.21 -15.70 11.41
CA TYR A 142 1.49 -15.00 12.67
C TYR A 142 0.25 -14.38 13.30
N PHE A 143 -0.69 -13.92 12.46
CA PHE A 143 -1.87 -13.18 12.90
C PHE A 143 -3.12 -14.04 12.77
N GLU A 144 -3.86 -14.18 13.86
CA GLU A 144 -5.18 -14.81 13.84
C GLU A 144 -6.17 -13.90 13.08
N LYS A 145 -7.05 -14.50 12.27
CA LYS A 145 -7.98 -13.75 11.42
C LYS A 145 -8.84 -12.74 12.21
N GLN A 146 -9.24 -13.08 13.41
CA GLN A 146 -10.03 -12.20 14.30
C GLN A 146 -9.26 -10.96 14.79
N ASN A 147 -7.92 -10.99 14.71
CA ASN A 147 -7.04 -9.90 15.08
C ASN A 147 -6.60 -9.07 13.89
N ILE A 148 -7.21 -9.28 12.71
CA ILE A 148 -6.94 -8.52 11.49
C ILE A 148 -8.16 -7.68 11.16
N ILE A 149 -7.99 -6.36 11.21
CA ILE A 149 -9.03 -5.39 10.89
C ILE A 149 -8.61 -4.65 9.61
N ILE A 150 -9.41 -4.79 8.57
CA ILE A 150 -9.26 -4.03 7.32
C ILE A 150 -10.37 -2.98 7.30
N SER A 151 -9.98 -1.72 7.46
CA SER A 151 -10.89 -0.59 7.42
C SER A 151 -11.06 -0.12 5.98
N SER A 152 -12.26 -0.23 5.45
CA SER A 152 -12.58 0.38 4.15
C SER A 152 -12.96 1.85 4.36
N PRO A 153 -12.43 2.79 3.56
CA PRO A 153 -12.82 4.21 3.65
C PRO A 153 -14.30 4.48 3.32
N LEU A 154 -15.03 3.43 2.94
CA LEU A 154 -16.45 3.49 2.57
C LEU A 154 -17.40 2.99 3.68
N THR A 155 -16.88 2.49 4.79
CA THR A 155 -17.72 2.08 5.93
C THR A 155 -17.88 3.25 6.90
N GLU A 156 -19.11 3.78 6.99
CA GLU A 156 -19.49 4.85 7.92
C GLU A 156 -19.33 4.49 9.42
N GLU A 157 -18.95 3.26 9.72
CA GLU A 157 -18.85 2.77 11.09
C GLU A 157 -17.69 3.36 11.90
N LEU A 158 -16.62 3.83 11.23
CA LEU A 158 -15.45 4.40 11.90
C LEU A 158 -15.63 5.87 12.32
N GLN A 159 -16.61 6.59 11.76
CA GLN A 159 -16.93 7.97 12.20
C GLN A 159 -17.66 8.03 13.55
N LYS A 160 -18.08 6.89 14.09
CA LYS A 160 -18.77 6.81 15.39
C LYS A 160 -17.85 6.50 16.57
N ILE A 161 -16.55 6.28 16.36
CA ILE A 161 -15.58 5.86 17.38
C ILE A 161 -14.53 6.95 17.66
N ALA A 162 -14.57 8.07 16.93
CA ALA A 162 -13.66 9.21 17.15
C ALA A 162 -14.29 10.27 18.05
#